data_37234477ce49af492e8bef1c3bef17e9
#
_entry.id   37234477ce49af492e8bef1c3bef17e9
#
_cell.length_a   1.000
_cell.length_b   1.000
_cell.length_c   1.000
_cell.angle_alpha   90.00
_cell.angle_beta   90.00
_cell.angle_gamma   90.00
#
_symmetry.space_group_name_H-M   'P 1'
#
loop_
_entity.id
_entity.type
_entity.pdbx_description
1 polymer ?
#
loop_
_entity_poly.entity_id
_entity_poly.type
_entity_poly.pdbx_seq_one_letter_code
_entity_poly.pdbx_strand_id
1 'polypeptide(L)'
;QKLFDGVKYEGWVSSLVHKLLAGSFNFALVQTYACLDDILFYLVIDIKTNPFNTFFSWASVISAFIFLIVGCVLVFFNFWTVIKYQNIKNQGPAKSNMKELEAFNERNKYWELFYSDFNDDNIWSQSFFAILIIRSALSSFIIAVLYNYPLMQTSFLMIMDSSIILFLYSKNPFNTL
;
A
#
# COMPACT_ATOMS: atom_id res chain seq x y z
N GLN A 1 22.05 28.27 -32.26
CA GLN A 1 22.77 27.64 -31.15
C GLN A 1 22.72 28.44 -29.84
N LYS A 2 22.13 29.65 -29.84
CA LYS A 2 21.93 30.51 -28.63
C LYS A 2 20.52 30.46 -28.05
N LEU A 3 19.68 29.57 -28.54
CA LEU A 3 18.27 29.43 -28.09
C LEU A 3 18.09 28.34 -26.99
N PHE A 4 19.19 27.69 -26.57
CA PHE A 4 19.16 26.57 -25.62
C PHE A 4 19.88 26.86 -24.29
N ASP A 5 20.31 28.09 -24.03
CA ASP A 5 20.85 28.47 -22.70
C ASP A 5 19.75 28.67 -21.63
N GLY A 6 18.47 28.38 -21.97
CA GLY A 6 17.34 28.27 -21.06
C GLY A 6 17.32 26.96 -20.24
N VAL A 7 18.20 26.01 -20.53
CA VAL A 7 18.19 24.62 -20.02
C VAL A 7 18.37 24.51 -18.49
N LYS A 8 18.95 25.50 -17.82
CA LYS A 8 19.05 25.48 -16.35
C LYS A 8 17.72 25.75 -15.65
N TYR A 9 16.84 26.55 -16.25
CA TYR A 9 15.50 26.81 -15.70
C TYR A 9 14.55 25.64 -15.98
N GLU A 10 14.66 25.00 -17.14
CA GLU A 10 13.91 23.76 -17.45
C GLU A 10 14.28 22.62 -16.51
N GLY A 11 15.56 22.47 -16.14
CA GLY A 11 16.01 21.45 -15.18
C GLY A 11 15.38 21.61 -13.78
N TRP A 12 15.26 22.84 -13.29
CA TRP A 12 14.66 23.10 -11.97
C TRP A 12 13.14 22.91 -12.00
N VAL A 13 12.44 23.43 -13.00
CA VAL A 13 11.00 23.28 -13.18
C VAL A 13 10.65 21.80 -13.39
N SER A 14 11.39 21.08 -14.23
CA SER A 14 11.22 19.65 -14.43
C SER A 14 11.42 18.87 -13.14
N SER A 15 12.45 19.17 -12.36
CA SER A 15 12.68 18.56 -11.04
C SER A 15 11.54 18.84 -10.06
N LEU A 16 11.03 20.07 -10.03
CA LEU A 16 9.89 20.45 -9.19
C LEU A 16 8.61 19.69 -9.61
N VAL A 17 8.32 19.65 -10.90
CA VAL A 17 7.16 18.91 -11.44
C VAL A 17 7.24 17.42 -11.11
N HIS A 18 8.42 16.81 -11.26
CA HIS A 18 8.60 15.40 -10.87
C HIS A 18 8.42 15.17 -9.37
N LYS A 19 8.89 16.07 -8.50
CA LYS A 19 8.66 15.96 -7.06
C LYS A 19 7.19 16.13 -6.69
N LEU A 20 6.50 17.09 -7.31
CA LEU A 20 5.07 17.30 -7.09
C LEU A 20 4.25 16.10 -7.59
N LEU A 21 4.58 15.53 -8.76
CA LEU A 21 3.95 14.32 -9.29
C LEU A 21 4.16 13.13 -8.36
N ALA A 22 5.39 12.91 -7.89
CA ALA A 22 5.68 11.83 -6.94
C ALA A 22 4.91 12.02 -5.62
N GLY A 23 4.90 13.24 -5.07
CA GLY A 23 4.15 13.56 -3.85
C GLY A 23 2.65 13.38 -4.02
N SER A 24 2.07 13.85 -5.14
CA SER A 24 0.65 13.68 -5.44
C SER A 24 0.28 12.20 -5.65
N PHE A 25 1.15 11.43 -6.29
CA PHE A 25 0.95 10.00 -6.50
C PHE A 25 1.00 9.24 -5.17
N ASN A 26 1.99 9.50 -4.31
CA ASN A 26 2.09 8.90 -2.98
C ASN A 26 0.88 9.28 -2.11
N PHE A 27 0.44 10.54 -2.17
CA PHE A 27 -0.78 10.97 -1.47
C PHE A 27 -2.01 10.21 -1.96
N ALA A 28 -2.20 10.09 -3.28
CA ALA A 28 -3.31 9.33 -3.85
C ALA A 28 -3.28 7.86 -3.46
N LEU A 29 -2.10 7.24 -3.39
CA LEU A 29 -1.92 5.87 -2.92
C LEU A 29 -2.34 5.72 -1.45
N VAL A 30 -1.82 6.57 -0.57
CA VAL A 30 -2.18 6.55 0.86
C VAL A 30 -3.69 6.73 1.03
N GLN A 31 -4.29 7.66 0.28
CA GLN A 31 -5.73 7.90 0.32
C GLN A 31 -6.53 6.67 -0.19
N THR A 32 -6.06 6.04 -1.26
CA THR A 32 -6.70 4.81 -1.79
C THR A 32 -6.66 3.70 -0.75
N TYR A 33 -5.53 3.52 -0.06
CA TYR A 33 -5.40 2.53 0.99
C TYR A 33 -6.25 2.86 2.22
N ALA A 34 -6.32 4.14 2.61
CA ALA A 34 -7.14 4.59 3.74
C ALA A 34 -8.65 4.38 3.50
N CYS A 35 -9.10 4.41 2.24
CA CYS A 35 -10.50 4.19 1.89
C CYS A 35 -10.84 2.71 1.64
N LEU A 36 -9.86 1.82 1.56
CA LEU A 36 -10.07 0.43 1.15
C LEU A 36 -10.90 -0.36 2.18
N ASP A 37 -10.70 -0.12 3.45
CA ASP A 37 -11.44 -0.72 4.55
C ASP A 37 -12.90 -0.24 4.58
N ASP A 38 -13.14 1.05 4.41
CA ASP A 38 -14.48 1.62 4.32
C ASP A 38 -15.23 1.04 3.12
N ILE A 39 -14.60 0.98 1.95
CA ILE A 39 -15.18 0.41 0.73
C ILE A 39 -15.57 -1.04 0.96
N LEU A 40 -14.69 -1.83 1.59
CA LEU A 40 -14.98 -3.23 1.89
C LEU A 40 -16.14 -3.37 2.88
N PHE A 41 -16.16 -2.54 3.92
CA PHE A 41 -17.24 -2.52 4.90
C PHE A 41 -18.59 -2.24 4.25
N TYR A 42 -18.69 -1.14 3.51
CA TYR A 42 -19.93 -0.76 2.83
C TYR A 42 -20.35 -1.76 1.77
N LEU A 43 -19.41 -2.34 1.02
CA LEU A 43 -19.71 -3.38 0.04
C LEU A 43 -20.40 -4.59 0.69
N VAL A 44 -19.89 -5.06 1.82
CA VAL A 44 -20.49 -6.22 2.52
C VAL A 44 -21.88 -5.86 3.06
N ILE A 45 -22.07 -4.65 3.58
CA ILE A 45 -23.38 -4.17 4.04
C ILE A 45 -24.35 -4.07 2.85
N ASP A 46 -23.93 -3.44 1.76
CA ASP A 46 -24.76 -3.30 0.55
C ASP A 46 -25.23 -4.67 0.03
N ILE A 47 -24.34 -5.65 -0.05
CA ILE A 47 -24.70 -7.01 -0.47
C ILE A 47 -25.75 -7.64 0.46
N LYS A 48 -25.68 -7.35 1.78
CA LYS A 48 -26.59 -7.91 2.77
C LYS A 48 -27.95 -7.23 2.83
N THR A 49 -27.99 -5.92 2.59
CA THR A 49 -29.17 -5.09 2.89
C THR A 49 -29.89 -4.58 1.65
N ASN A 50 -29.20 -4.54 0.51
CA ASN A 50 -29.74 -3.91 -0.68
C ASN A 50 -30.54 -4.92 -1.53
N PRO A 51 -31.80 -4.63 -1.88
CA PRO A 51 -32.62 -5.52 -2.70
C PRO A 51 -32.20 -5.56 -4.19
N PHE A 52 -31.20 -4.80 -4.62
CA PHE A 52 -30.70 -4.71 -6.01
C PHE A 52 -31.77 -4.39 -7.07
N ASN A 53 -32.78 -3.62 -6.69
CA ASN A 53 -33.92 -3.31 -7.56
C ASN A 53 -33.70 -2.09 -8.44
N THR A 54 -32.61 -1.33 -8.23
CA THR A 54 -32.33 -0.10 -8.95
C THR A 54 -30.96 -0.16 -9.64
N PHE A 55 -30.84 0.58 -10.75
CA PHE A 55 -29.56 0.74 -11.46
C PHE A 55 -28.46 1.29 -10.55
N PHE A 56 -28.78 2.22 -9.67
CA PHE A 56 -27.81 2.82 -8.74
C PHE A 56 -27.28 1.81 -7.73
N SER A 57 -28.09 0.86 -7.25
CA SER A 57 -27.66 -0.23 -6.38
C SER A 57 -26.61 -1.11 -7.05
N TRP A 58 -26.84 -1.51 -8.29
CA TRP A 58 -25.88 -2.27 -9.06
C TRP A 58 -24.61 -1.48 -9.35
N ALA A 59 -24.73 -0.20 -9.73
CA ALA A 59 -23.58 0.67 -9.98
C ALA A 59 -22.69 0.83 -8.75
N SER A 60 -23.26 0.98 -7.55
CA SER A 60 -22.53 1.05 -6.27
C SER A 60 -21.68 -0.20 -6.05
N VAL A 61 -22.29 -1.37 -6.12
CA VAL A 61 -21.62 -2.65 -5.89
C VAL A 61 -20.53 -2.92 -6.93
N ILE A 62 -20.80 -2.67 -8.20
CA ILE A 62 -19.81 -2.85 -9.27
C ILE A 62 -18.62 -1.91 -9.05
N SER A 63 -18.87 -0.64 -8.72
CA SER A 63 -17.81 0.33 -8.41
C SER A 63 -16.95 -0.14 -7.24
N ALA A 64 -17.57 -0.60 -6.15
CA ALA A 64 -16.86 -1.10 -4.97
C ALA A 64 -16.01 -2.34 -5.31
N PHE A 65 -16.50 -3.27 -6.14
CA PHE A 65 -15.71 -4.40 -6.61
C PHE A 65 -14.50 -3.97 -7.45
N ILE A 66 -14.67 -2.98 -8.35
CA ILE A 66 -13.55 -2.43 -9.13
C ILE A 66 -12.49 -1.86 -8.18
N PHE A 67 -12.87 -1.07 -7.19
CA PHE A 67 -11.94 -0.53 -6.20
C PHE A 67 -11.24 -1.61 -5.38
N LEU A 68 -11.94 -2.68 -4.98
CA LEU A 68 -11.32 -3.81 -4.31
C LEU A 68 -10.27 -4.50 -5.18
N ILE A 69 -10.57 -4.74 -6.45
CA ILE A 69 -9.62 -5.33 -7.38
C ILE A 69 -8.37 -4.45 -7.50
N VAL A 70 -8.55 -3.13 -7.68
CA VAL A 70 -7.44 -2.17 -7.71
C VAL A 70 -6.62 -2.23 -6.42
N GLY A 71 -7.28 -2.25 -5.26
CA GLY A 71 -6.62 -2.38 -3.95
C GLY A 71 -5.80 -3.66 -3.83
N CYS A 72 -6.36 -4.81 -4.23
CA CYS A 72 -5.64 -6.09 -4.26
C CYS A 72 -4.41 -6.06 -5.18
N VAL A 73 -4.54 -5.47 -6.37
CA VAL A 73 -3.42 -5.30 -7.31
C VAL A 73 -2.33 -4.43 -6.71
N LEU A 74 -2.69 -3.34 -6.04
CA LEU A 74 -1.72 -2.45 -5.38
C LEU A 74 -0.99 -3.15 -4.23
N VAL A 75 -1.70 -3.91 -3.38
CA VAL A 75 -1.08 -4.70 -2.31
C VAL A 75 -0.14 -5.76 -2.88
N PHE A 76 -0.56 -6.48 -3.91
CA PHE A 76 0.29 -7.45 -4.61
C PHE A 76 1.54 -6.78 -5.20
N PHE A 77 1.38 -5.63 -5.84
CA PHE A 77 2.49 -4.86 -6.41
C PHE A 77 3.47 -4.39 -5.33
N ASN A 78 2.97 -3.99 -4.16
CA ASN A 78 3.80 -3.65 -3.00
C ASN A 78 4.69 -4.83 -2.61
N PHE A 79 4.10 -6.02 -2.35
CA PHE A 79 4.87 -7.21 -2.00
C PHE A 79 5.89 -7.58 -3.09
N TRP A 80 5.49 -7.53 -4.35
CA TRP A 80 6.37 -7.83 -5.47
C TRP A 80 7.57 -6.87 -5.53
N THR A 81 7.34 -5.58 -5.30
CA THR A 81 8.40 -4.55 -5.27
C THR A 81 9.37 -4.82 -4.13
N VAL A 82 8.87 -5.12 -2.93
CA VAL A 82 9.69 -5.45 -1.76
C VAL A 82 10.52 -6.72 -2.01
N ILE A 83 9.92 -7.78 -2.53
CA ILE A 83 10.63 -9.03 -2.84
C ILE A 83 11.75 -8.77 -3.86
N LYS A 84 11.47 -7.98 -4.89
CA LYS A 84 12.47 -7.65 -5.91
C LYS A 84 13.62 -6.82 -5.35
N TYR A 85 13.33 -5.84 -4.49
CA TYR A 85 14.33 -5.06 -3.77
C TYR A 85 15.23 -5.96 -2.94
N GLN A 86 14.66 -6.85 -2.12
CA GLN A 86 15.38 -7.78 -1.27
C GLN A 86 16.23 -8.77 -2.07
N ASN A 87 15.73 -9.24 -3.20
CA ASN A 87 16.51 -10.14 -4.08
C ASN A 87 17.77 -9.44 -4.63
N ILE A 88 17.67 -8.16 -5.03
CA ILE A 88 18.83 -7.39 -5.48
C ILE A 88 19.81 -7.18 -4.32
N LYS A 89 19.30 -6.79 -3.14
CA LYS A 89 20.12 -6.57 -1.93
C LYS A 89 20.88 -7.83 -1.51
N ASN A 90 20.24 -8.99 -1.53
CA ASN A 90 20.80 -10.26 -1.06
C ASN A 90 21.80 -10.92 -2.02
N GLN A 91 21.96 -10.42 -3.24
CA GLN A 91 22.97 -10.93 -4.19
C GLN A 91 24.43 -10.61 -3.81
N GLY A 92 24.65 -9.88 -2.71
CA GLY A 92 25.95 -9.64 -2.11
C GLY A 92 26.56 -8.26 -2.41
N PRO A 93 27.68 -7.91 -1.77
CA PRO A 93 28.25 -6.55 -1.77
C PRO A 93 29.03 -6.18 -3.04
N ALA A 94 28.79 -6.82 -4.19
CA ALA A 94 29.46 -6.48 -5.43
C ALA A 94 29.09 -5.05 -5.88
N LYS A 95 30.08 -4.27 -6.37
CA LYS A 95 29.82 -2.90 -6.92
C LYS A 95 28.73 -2.85 -7.98
N SER A 96 28.49 -3.95 -8.70
CA SER A 96 27.40 -4.06 -9.67
C SER A 96 26.02 -4.02 -9.01
N ASN A 97 25.86 -4.61 -7.83
CA ASN A 97 24.59 -4.70 -7.12
C ASN A 97 24.18 -3.35 -6.52
N MET A 98 25.17 -2.52 -6.07
CA MET A 98 24.88 -1.15 -5.63
C MET A 98 24.34 -0.29 -6.77
N LYS A 99 24.92 -0.39 -7.96
CA LYS A 99 24.43 0.33 -9.15
C LYS A 99 23.04 -0.17 -9.58
N GLU A 100 22.80 -1.47 -9.46
CA GLU A 100 21.49 -2.06 -9.78
C GLU A 100 20.43 -1.62 -8.76
N LEU A 101 20.78 -1.52 -7.48
CA LEU A 101 19.92 -1.02 -6.43
C LEU A 101 19.59 0.47 -6.60
N GLU A 102 20.58 1.29 -6.94
CA GLU A 102 20.38 2.71 -7.28
C GLU A 102 19.46 2.86 -8.50
N ALA A 103 19.69 2.11 -9.56
CA ALA A 103 18.85 2.10 -10.76
C ALA A 103 17.42 1.60 -10.46
N PHE A 104 17.28 0.63 -9.54
CA PHE A 104 15.98 0.18 -9.05
C PHE A 104 15.24 1.28 -8.30
N ASN A 105 15.92 1.98 -7.38
CA ASN A 105 15.35 3.07 -6.60
C ASN A 105 14.94 4.26 -7.49
N GLU A 106 15.77 4.63 -8.47
CA GLU A 106 15.41 5.67 -9.44
C GLU A 106 14.18 5.29 -10.27
N ARG A 107 14.10 4.04 -10.73
CA ARG A 107 12.95 3.55 -11.51
C ARG A 107 11.67 3.49 -10.68
N ASN A 108 11.78 3.11 -9.39
CA ASN A 108 10.65 2.92 -8.50
C ASN A 108 10.46 4.07 -7.52
N LYS A 109 11.00 5.25 -7.81
CA LYS A 109 10.92 6.45 -6.96
C LYS A 109 9.49 6.81 -6.54
N TYR A 110 8.50 6.60 -7.39
CA TYR A 110 7.09 6.83 -7.07
C TYR A 110 6.51 5.82 -6.07
N TRP A 111 7.18 4.67 -5.89
CA TRP A 111 6.79 3.58 -4.98
C TRP A 111 7.69 3.51 -3.75
N GLU A 112 8.57 4.47 -3.56
CA GLU A 112 9.56 4.52 -2.49
C GLU A 112 8.92 4.42 -1.11
N LEU A 113 7.74 5.03 -0.92
CA LEU A 113 6.94 4.97 0.30
C LEU A 113 6.69 3.54 0.80
N PHE A 114 6.67 2.56 -0.10
CA PHE A 114 6.35 1.18 0.26
C PHE A 114 7.50 0.40 0.89
N TYR A 115 8.76 0.86 0.73
CA TYR A 115 9.90 0.07 1.16
C TYR A 115 11.03 0.88 1.80
N SER A 116 11.06 2.22 1.67
CA SER A 116 12.19 3.03 2.16
C SER A 116 12.16 3.29 3.67
N ASP A 117 10.96 3.45 4.24
CA ASP A 117 10.79 3.89 5.63
C ASP A 117 10.84 2.75 6.64
N PHE A 118 10.88 1.51 6.16
CA PHE A 118 10.87 0.32 6.99
C PHE A 118 12.23 -0.36 7.04
N ASN A 119 12.47 -1.09 8.12
CA ASN A 119 13.68 -1.87 8.29
C ASN A 119 13.83 -2.90 7.16
N ASP A 120 14.92 -2.79 6.43
CA ASP A 120 15.23 -3.60 5.25
C ASP A 120 16.01 -4.90 5.54
N ASP A 121 16.11 -5.29 6.83
CA ASP A 121 16.78 -6.53 7.23
C ASP A 121 16.02 -7.77 6.76
N ASN A 122 14.69 -7.63 6.60
CA ASN A 122 13.88 -8.76 6.21
C ASN A 122 12.61 -8.32 5.43
N ILE A 123 12.15 -9.19 4.52
CA ILE A 123 10.98 -8.95 3.66
C ILE A 123 9.74 -8.59 4.49
N TRP A 124 9.51 -9.23 5.62
CA TRP A 124 8.34 -9.01 6.45
C TRP A 124 8.32 -7.63 7.10
N SER A 125 9.48 -7.18 7.61
CA SER A 125 9.62 -5.83 8.19
C SER A 125 9.40 -4.77 7.14
N GLN A 126 9.97 -4.93 5.96
CA GLN A 126 9.83 -4.00 4.85
C GLN A 126 8.43 -4.00 4.24
N SER A 127 7.68 -5.12 4.32
CA SER A 127 6.29 -5.21 3.86
C SER A 127 5.26 -4.78 4.91
N PHE A 128 5.69 -4.17 6.02
CA PHE A 128 4.82 -3.83 7.14
C PHE A 128 3.62 -2.97 6.73
N PHE A 129 3.82 -2.04 5.80
CA PHE A 129 2.73 -1.20 5.27
C PHE A 129 1.63 -2.04 4.61
N ALA A 130 1.99 -3.02 3.78
CA ALA A 130 1.02 -3.93 3.18
C ALA A 130 0.29 -4.79 4.22
N ILE A 131 1.00 -5.20 5.28
CA ILE A 131 0.40 -5.96 6.39
C ILE A 131 -0.64 -5.12 7.12
N LEU A 132 -0.36 -3.83 7.36
CA LEU A 132 -1.33 -2.91 7.97
C LEU A 132 -2.60 -2.74 7.13
N ILE A 133 -2.45 -2.62 5.81
CA ILE A 133 -3.59 -2.50 4.89
C ILE A 133 -4.44 -3.77 4.94
N ILE A 134 -3.82 -4.95 4.86
CA ILE A 134 -4.52 -6.23 4.95
C ILE A 134 -5.24 -6.35 6.30
N ARG A 135 -4.58 -5.96 7.39
CA ARG A 135 -5.19 -5.94 8.72
C ARG A 135 -6.43 -5.06 8.76
N SER A 136 -6.35 -3.82 8.22
CA SER A 136 -7.48 -2.87 8.20
C SER A 136 -8.65 -3.44 7.39
N ALA A 137 -8.39 -3.96 6.19
CA ALA A 137 -9.40 -4.60 5.36
C ALA A 137 -10.07 -5.81 6.04
N LEU A 138 -9.26 -6.66 6.70
CA LEU A 138 -9.79 -7.81 7.46
C LEU A 138 -10.64 -7.36 8.65
N SER A 139 -10.26 -6.28 9.36
CA SER A 139 -11.07 -5.71 10.45
C SER A 139 -12.45 -5.32 9.96
N SER A 140 -12.51 -4.54 8.88
CA SER A 140 -13.75 -4.08 8.29
C SER A 140 -14.63 -5.23 7.78
N PHE A 141 -14.00 -6.24 7.19
CA PHE A 141 -14.69 -7.45 6.78
C PHE A 141 -15.29 -8.22 7.97
N ILE A 142 -14.52 -8.42 9.05
CA ILE A 142 -14.97 -9.09 10.28
C ILE A 142 -16.17 -8.33 10.88
N ILE A 143 -16.06 -7.00 10.98
CA ILE A 143 -17.12 -6.16 11.51
C ILE A 143 -18.41 -6.29 10.68
N ALA A 144 -18.29 -6.22 9.36
CA ALA A 144 -19.43 -6.28 8.47
C ALA A 144 -20.07 -7.68 8.40
N VAL A 145 -19.27 -8.75 8.41
CA VAL A 145 -19.77 -10.13 8.35
C VAL A 145 -20.39 -10.57 9.66
N LEU A 146 -19.72 -10.27 10.78
CA LEU A 146 -20.13 -10.71 12.12
C LEU A 146 -20.97 -9.66 12.86
N TYR A 147 -21.63 -8.78 12.14
CA TYR A 147 -22.47 -7.73 12.72
C TYR A 147 -23.46 -8.23 13.79
N ASN A 148 -24.06 -9.41 13.58
CA ASN A 148 -25.03 -10.01 14.49
C ASN A 148 -24.38 -10.81 15.64
N TYR A 149 -23.05 -10.95 15.66
CA TYR A 149 -22.31 -11.76 16.63
C TYR A 149 -21.18 -10.98 17.31
N PRO A 150 -21.52 -9.99 18.18
CA PRO A 150 -20.53 -9.05 18.73
C PRO A 150 -19.42 -9.72 19.54
N LEU A 151 -19.70 -10.83 20.25
CA LEU A 151 -18.67 -11.57 20.99
C LEU A 151 -17.65 -12.23 20.07
N MET A 152 -18.11 -12.84 18.97
CA MET A 152 -17.20 -13.43 17.97
C MET A 152 -16.39 -12.33 17.28
N GLN A 153 -17.04 -11.23 16.91
CA GLN A 153 -16.41 -10.07 16.29
C GLN A 153 -15.25 -9.53 17.15
N THR A 154 -15.51 -9.24 18.43
CA THR A 154 -14.47 -8.73 19.34
C THR A 154 -13.36 -9.75 19.55
N SER A 155 -13.68 -11.04 19.66
CA SER A 155 -12.65 -12.09 19.82
C SER A 155 -11.71 -12.15 18.61
N PHE A 156 -12.23 -12.12 17.38
CA PHE A 156 -11.41 -12.11 16.18
C PHE A 156 -10.55 -10.85 16.06
N LEU A 157 -11.11 -9.68 16.36
CA LEU A 157 -10.37 -8.42 16.35
C LEU A 157 -9.23 -8.44 17.40
N MET A 158 -9.49 -8.94 18.61
CA MET A 158 -8.45 -9.06 19.64
C MET A 158 -7.33 -10.01 19.22
N ILE A 159 -7.64 -11.16 18.62
CA ILE A 159 -6.63 -12.11 18.11
C ILE A 159 -5.78 -11.43 17.02
N MET A 160 -6.41 -10.73 16.11
CA MET A 160 -5.72 -10.05 15.02
C MET A 160 -4.81 -8.93 15.54
N ASP A 161 -5.29 -8.09 16.46
CA ASP A 161 -4.50 -7.01 17.04
C ASP A 161 -3.34 -7.55 17.88
N SER A 162 -3.56 -8.63 18.64
CA SER A 162 -2.50 -9.31 19.38
C SER A 162 -1.44 -9.86 18.43
N SER A 163 -1.84 -10.40 17.28
CA SER A 163 -0.91 -10.91 16.27
C SER A 163 -0.04 -9.79 15.68
N ILE A 164 -0.61 -8.60 15.45
CA ILE A 164 0.15 -7.43 14.99
C ILE A 164 1.13 -6.94 16.06
N ILE A 165 0.72 -6.91 17.33
CA ILE A 165 1.63 -6.54 18.45
C ILE A 165 2.81 -7.51 18.54
N LEU A 166 2.55 -8.82 18.46
CA LEU A 166 3.60 -9.85 18.45
C LEU A 166 4.52 -9.70 17.22
N PHE A 167 3.95 -9.37 16.06
CA PHE A 167 4.73 -9.11 14.87
C PHE A 167 5.64 -7.88 15.03
N LEU A 168 5.12 -6.77 15.56
CA LEU A 168 5.89 -5.56 15.83
C LEU A 168 7.05 -5.84 16.77
N TYR A 169 6.79 -6.57 17.86
CA TYR A 169 7.81 -6.94 18.84
C TYR A 169 8.88 -7.87 18.24
N SER A 170 8.47 -8.84 17.41
CA SER A 170 9.38 -9.84 16.84
C SER A 170 10.20 -9.31 15.67
N LYS A 171 9.64 -8.44 14.83
CA LYS A 171 10.24 -8.05 13.55
C LYS A 171 10.81 -6.64 13.51
N ASN A 172 10.48 -5.81 14.51
CA ASN A 172 10.93 -4.43 14.62
C ASN A 172 10.96 -3.71 13.24
N PRO A 173 9.78 -3.48 12.60
CA PRO A 173 9.72 -3.04 11.21
C PRO A 173 10.18 -1.60 11.00
N PHE A 174 10.35 -0.83 12.06
CA PHE A 174 10.78 0.56 11.96
C PHE A 174 12.29 0.68 12.01
N ASN A 175 12.85 1.52 11.15
CA ASN A 175 14.22 1.94 11.29
C ASN A 175 14.36 2.70 12.62
N THR A 176 15.21 2.23 13.51
CA THR A 176 15.55 2.99 14.73
C THR A 176 16.20 4.29 14.29
N LEU A 177 15.54 5.40 14.62
CA LEU A 177 16.08 6.74 14.49
C LEU A 177 17.38 6.89 15.31
#